data_a2ed2cc9f3a0dba2a00dfd9679dd865f
#
_entry.id   a2ed2cc9f3a0dba2a00dfd9679dd865f
#
_cell.length_a   1.000
_cell.length_b   1.000
_cell.length_c   1.000
_cell.angle_alpha   90.00
_cell.angle_beta   90.00
_cell.angle_gamma   90.00
#
_symmetry.space_group_name_H-M   'P 1'
#
loop_
_entity.id
_entity.type
_entity.pdbx_description
1 polymer ?
#
loop_
_entity_poly.entity_id
_entity_poly.type
_entity_poly.pdbx_seq_one_letter_code
_entity_poly.pdbx_strand_id
1 'polypeptide(L)'
;MSSGQYELKRQENGEGKKEKAGLELNVIDHYNGTERSVKTLSGGESFQASLSLALGLSDEIRAGAGGIRLDAMFVDEGFGSLDEDSLNQAIRSLNDLAEGQRLVGIISHVGELKDRIERKIIVTKKRSSAGIGSQVQVVGN
;
A
#
# COMPACT_ATOMS: atom_id res chain seq x y z
N MET A 1 8.15 -6.83 3.87
CA MET A 1 7.07 -6.30 4.71
C MET A 1 6.77 -7.17 5.93
N SER A 2 6.61 -8.46 5.86
CA SER A 2 6.30 -9.34 7.01
C SER A 2 7.53 -10.05 7.58
N SER A 3 8.74 -9.56 7.33
CA SER A 3 10.02 -10.21 7.74
C SER A 3 10.09 -11.70 7.34
N GLY A 4 9.47 -12.07 6.23
CA GLY A 4 9.43 -13.44 5.73
C GLY A 4 8.34 -14.33 6.33
N GLN A 5 7.48 -13.79 7.20
CA GLN A 5 6.40 -14.58 7.80
C GLN A 5 5.32 -14.95 6.78
N TYR A 6 4.89 -14.01 5.95
CA TYR A 6 3.79 -14.22 5.00
C TYR A 6 4.26 -14.21 3.56
N GLU A 7 3.71 -15.14 2.78
CA GLU A 7 3.88 -15.23 1.34
C GLU A 7 2.51 -15.22 0.64
N LEU A 8 2.40 -14.45 -0.44
CA LEU A 8 1.21 -14.47 -1.29
C LEU A 8 1.39 -15.52 -2.39
N LYS A 9 0.42 -16.42 -2.49
CA LYS A 9 0.38 -17.49 -3.49
C LYS A 9 -0.91 -17.42 -4.30
N ARG A 10 -0.81 -17.54 -5.61
CA ARG A 10 -2.00 -17.72 -6.45
C ARG A 10 -2.61 -19.09 -6.15
N GLN A 11 -3.93 -19.12 -5.93
CA GLN A 11 -4.66 -20.38 -5.78
C GLN A 11 -4.63 -21.12 -7.11
N GLU A 12 -4.06 -22.32 -7.11
CA GLU A 12 -4.12 -23.22 -8.24
C GLU A 12 -5.50 -23.89 -8.22
N ASN A 13 -6.30 -23.70 -9.26
CA ASN A 13 -7.56 -24.39 -9.41
C ASN A 13 -7.27 -25.88 -9.58
N GLY A 14 -7.72 -26.71 -8.61
CA GLY A 14 -7.65 -28.15 -8.74
C GLY A 14 -8.39 -28.60 -10.01
N GLU A 15 -7.84 -29.62 -10.68
CA GLU A 15 -8.41 -30.23 -11.88
C GLU A 15 -9.89 -30.57 -11.65
N GLY A 16 -10.80 -29.88 -12.36
CA GLY A 16 -12.21 -30.26 -12.40
C GLY A 16 -13.27 -29.17 -12.28
N LYS A 17 -12.95 -27.94 -11.91
CA LYS A 17 -13.93 -26.84 -11.91
C LYS A 17 -13.58 -25.80 -12.96
N LYS A 18 -14.36 -25.80 -14.06
CA LYS A 18 -14.41 -24.71 -15.07
C LYS A 18 -15.15 -23.48 -14.50
N GLU A 19 -14.86 -23.06 -13.28
CA GLU A 19 -15.26 -21.74 -12.82
C GLU A 19 -14.25 -20.74 -13.36
N LYS A 20 -14.75 -19.62 -13.88
CA LYS A 20 -13.95 -18.54 -14.41
C LYS A 20 -12.86 -18.19 -13.40
N ALA A 21 -11.63 -18.58 -13.69
CA ALA A 21 -10.48 -18.37 -12.81
C ALA A 21 -10.27 -16.86 -12.62
N GLY A 22 -10.78 -16.34 -11.52
CA GLY A 22 -10.39 -15.05 -11.00
C GLY A 22 -8.96 -15.09 -10.46
N LEU A 23 -8.40 -13.96 -10.13
CA LEU A 23 -7.15 -13.87 -9.41
C LEU A 23 -7.42 -14.15 -7.93
N GLU A 24 -7.63 -15.41 -7.57
CA GLU A 24 -7.76 -15.81 -6.17
C GLU A 24 -6.38 -16.01 -5.57
N LEU A 25 -6.14 -15.36 -4.42
CA LEU A 25 -4.89 -15.41 -3.71
C LEU A 25 -5.08 -16.08 -2.35
N ASN A 26 -4.08 -16.84 -1.94
CA ASN A 26 -3.89 -17.37 -0.60
C ASN A 26 -2.68 -16.72 0.06
N VAL A 27 -2.69 -16.73 1.36
CA VAL A 27 -1.54 -16.37 2.21
C VAL A 27 -1.01 -17.63 2.87
N ILE A 28 0.28 -17.85 2.74
CA ILE A 28 1.03 -18.86 3.48
C ILE A 28 1.67 -18.18 4.68
N ASP A 29 1.40 -18.67 5.89
CA ASP A 29 2.09 -18.26 7.10
C ASP A 29 3.22 -19.25 7.39
N HIS A 30 4.46 -18.83 7.17
CA HIS A 30 5.64 -19.66 7.36
C HIS A 30 5.97 -19.96 8.83
N TYR A 31 5.38 -19.25 9.79
CA TYR A 31 5.61 -19.53 11.21
C TYR A 31 4.81 -20.74 11.70
N ASN A 32 3.59 -20.92 11.19
CA ASN A 32 2.72 -22.02 11.58
C ASN A 32 2.42 -23.01 10.45
N GLY A 33 2.93 -22.78 9.24
CA GLY A 33 2.76 -23.64 8.08
C GLY A 33 1.34 -23.66 7.52
N THR A 34 0.48 -22.69 7.87
CA THR A 34 -0.91 -22.67 7.40
C THR A 34 -1.07 -21.88 6.10
N GLU A 35 -1.93 -22.36 5.22
CA GLU A 35 -2.39 -21.66 4.02
C GLU A 35 -3.85 -21.27 4.19
N ARG A 36 -4.18 -20.00 3.97
CA ARG A 36 -5.55 -19.48 4.09
C ARG A 36 -5.84 -18.44 3.02
N SER A 37 -7.13 -18.24 2.72
CA SER A 37 -7.54 -17.23 1.74
C SER A 37 -7.18 -15.81 2.23
N VAL A 38 -6.74 -14.93 1.32
CA VAL A 38 -6.52 -13.50 1.63
C VAL A 38 -7.77 -12.80 2.18
N LYS A 39 -8.97 -13.35 1.94
CA LYS A 39 -10.24 -12.84 2.49
C LYS A 39 -10.33 -12.95 4.01
N THR A 40 -9.47 -13.74 4.63
CA THR A 40 -9.42 -13.94 6.10
C THR A 40 -8.40 -13.04 6.79
N LEU A 41 -7.70 -12.19 6.03
CA LEU A 41 -6.74 -11.24 6.57
C LEU A 41 -7.45 -10.13 7.35
N SER A 42 -6.82 -9.66 8.42
CA SER A 42 -7.22 -8.43 9.11
C SER A 42 -7.04 -7.21 8.20
N GLY A 43 -7.59 -6.05 8.58
CA GLY A 43 -7.43 -4.82 7.82
C GLY A 43 -5.96 -4.45 7.59
N GLY A 44 -5.13 -4.56 8.63
CA GLY A 44 -3.69 -4.29 8.56
C GLY A 44 -2.95 -5.28 7.66
N GLU A 45 -3.19 -6.59 7.85
CA GLU A 45 -2.61 -7.63 6.99
C GLU A 45 -3.03 -7.47 5.53
N SER A 46 -4.31 -7.13 5.28
CA SER A 46 -4.82 -6.88 3.92
C SER A 46 -4.14 -5.68 3.26
N PHE A 47 -3.92 -4.60 4.01
CA PHE A 47 -3.19 -3.43 3.53
C PHE A 47 -1.74 -3.81 3.16
N GLN A 48 -1.02 -4.51 4.03
CA GLN A 48 0.34 -4.95 3.78
C GLN A 48 0.42 -5.89 2.56
N ALA A 49 -0.51 -6.83 2.43
CA ALA A 49 -0.59 -7.73 1.28
C ALA A 49 -0.82 -6.96 -0.02
N SER A 50 -1.77 -6.01 -0.02
CA SER A 50 -2.09 -5.17 -1.18
C SER A 50 -0.91 -4.30 -1.58
N LEU A 51 -0.25 -3.68 -0.62
CA LEU A 51 0.94 -2.86 -0.86
C LEU A 51 2.07 -3.71 -1.44
N SER A 52 2.35 -4.89 -0.87
CA SER A 52 3.38 -5.81 -1.37
C SER A 52 3.11 -6.25 -2.82
N LEU A 53 1.84 -6.54 -3.14
CA LEU A 53 1.43 -6.90 -4.50
C LEU A 53 1.61 -5.75 -5.49
N ALA A 54 1.21 -4.54 -5.10
CA ALA A 54 1.37 -3.34 -5.92
C ALA A 54 2.85 -3.04 -6.20
N LEU A 55 3.72 -3.24 -5.21
CA LEU A 55 5.16 -3.07 -5.36
C LEU A 55 5.77 -4.12 -6.28
N GLY A 56 5.44 -5.39 -6.07
CA GLY A 56 5.90 -6.47 -6.94
C GLY A 56 5.46 -6.27 -8.40
N LEU A 57 4.21 -5.85 -8.62
CA LEU A 57 3.71 -5.52 -9.95
C LEU A 57 4.46 -4.33 -10.57
N SER A 58 4.74 -3.29 -9.78
CA SER A 58 5.52 -2.13 -10.23
C SER A 58 6.93 -2.53 -10.67
N ASP A 59 7.57 -3.45 -9.94
CA ASP A 59 8.90 -3.92 -10.28
C ASP A 59 8.89 -4.82 -11.54
N GLU A 60 7.88 -5.66 -11.70
CA GLU A 60 7.70 -6.49 -12.91
C GLU A 60 7.46 -5.63 -14.16
N ILE A 61 6.62 -4.60 -14.06
CA ILE A 61 6.41 -3.65 -15.17
C ILE A 61 7.72 -2.98 -15.58
N ARG A 62 8.55 -2.59 -14.62
CA ARG A 62 9.87 -1.99 -14.91
C ARG A 62 10.82 -2.96 -15.60
N ALA A 63 10.80 -4.22 -15.17
CA ALA A 63 11.69 -5.25 -15.74
C ALA A 63 11.25 -5.65 -17.16
N GLY A 64 9.93 -5.77 -17.40
CA GLY A 64 9.37 -6.34 -18.62
C GLY A 64 9.09 -5.34 -19.75
N ALA A 65 8.81 -4.08 -19.46
CA ALA A 65 8.25 -3.13 -20.44
C ALA A 65 9.30 -2.24 -21.15
N GLY A 66 10.50 -2.75 -21.39
CA GLY A 66 11.48 -2.01 -22.22
C GLY A 66 11.89 -0.65 -21.64
N GLY A 67 11.86 -0.50 -20.32
CA GLY A 67 12.37 0.69 -19.65
C GLY A 67 11.33 1.75 -19.29
N ILE A 68 10.05 1.42 -19.20
CA ILE A 68 9.06 2.33 -18.59
C ILE A 68 9.47 2.58 -17.13
N ARG A 69 9.85 3.82 -16.83
CA ARG A 69 10.19 4.23 -15.46
C ARG A 69 8.93 4.71 -14.76
N LEU A 70 8.56 4.01 -13.69
CA LEU A 70 7.53 4.48 -12.76
C LEU A 70 8.23 5.34 -11.70
N ASP A 71 8.33 6.62 -11.98
CA ASP A 71 9.08 7.57 -11.15
C ASP A 71 8.26 8.08 -9.95
N ALA A 72 6.96 7.87 -9.95
CA ALA A 72 6.06 8.25 -8.85
C ALA A 72 5.04 7.16 -8.54
N MET A 73 4.73 7.00 -7.26
CA MET A 73 3.67 6.14 -6.74
C MET A 73 2.86 6.90 -5.70
N PHE A 74 1.54 6.76 -5.75
CA PHE A 74 0.64 7.32 -4.75
C PHE A 74 -0.13 6.22 -4.05
N VAL A 75 -0.11 6.27 -2.72
CA VAL A 75 -0.91 5.39 -1.86
C VAL A 75 -2.05 6.23 -1.28
N ASP A 76 -3.27 5.89 -1.69
CA ASP A 76 -4.48 6.61 -1.28
C ASP A 76 -5.20 5.83 -0.18
N GLU A 77 -5.25 6.40 1.03
CA GLU A 77 -5.86 5.82 2.22
C GLU A 77 -5.27 4.45 2.66
N GLY A 78 -5.96 3.71 3.52
CA GLY A 78 -5.59 2.37 4.00
C GLY A 78 -4.82 2.35 5.32
N PHE A 79 -4.21 3.45 5.73
CA PHE A 79 -3.39 3.50 6.95
C PHE A 79 -4.21 3.54 8.26
N GLY A 80 -5.48 3.92 8.18
CA GLY A 80 -6.35 4.05 9.35
C GLY A 80 -6.75 2.71 9.99
N SER A 81 -6.54 1.60 9.32
CA SER A 81 -6.81 0.25 9.82
C SER A 81 -5.58 -0.43 10.44
N LEU A 82 -4.41 0.24 10.42
CA LEU A 82 -3.15 -0.29 10.92
C LEU A 82 -3.01 0.00 12.41
N ASP A 83 -2.49 -0.98 13.16
CA ASP A 83 -1.89 -0.75 14.45
C ASP A 83 -0.55 -0.02 14.32
N GLU A 84 0.02 0.42 15.42
CA GLU A 84 1.25 1.22 15.44
C GLU A 84 2.43 0.46 14.81
N ASP A 85 2.57 -0.84 15.08
CA ASP A 85 3.67 -1.65 14.55
C ASP A 85 3.53 -1.84 13.03
N SER A 86 2.33 -2.15 12.56
CA SER A 86 2.01 -2.27 11.13
C SER A 86 2.19 -0.94 10.39
N LEU A 87 1.82 0.18 11.00
CA LEU A 87 2.03 1.52 10.44
C LEU A 87 3.52 1.83 10.32
N ASN A 88 4.31 1.55 11.36
CA ASN A 88 5.76 1.72 11.34
C ASN A 88 6.40 0.91 10.21
N GLN A 89 5.98 -0.34 10.05
CA GLN A 89 6.50 -1.23 9.01
C GLN A 89 6.12 -0.75 7.61
N ALA A 90 4.89 -0.29 7.40
CA ALA A 90 4.44 0.27 6.14
C ALA A 90 5.24 1.53 5.75
N ILE A 91 5.44 2.46 6.70
CA ILE A 91 6.23 3.68 6.48
C ILE A 91 7.68 3.34 6.12
N ARG A 92 8.32 2.39 6.81
CA ARG A 92 9.69 1.96 6.48
C ARG A 92 9.77 1.44 5.04
N SER A 93 8.84 0.56 4.65
CA SER A 93 8.82 0.01 3.29
C SER A 93 8.61 1.09 2.22
N LEU A 94 7.80 2.11 2.50
CA LEU A 94 7.60 3.24 1.59
C LEU A 94 8.83 4.17 1.51
N ASN A 95 9.54 4.35 2.62
CA ASN A 95 10.80 5.10 2.65
C ASN A 95 11.90 4.38 1.85
N ASP A 96 12.04 3.05 2.02
CA ASP A 96 13.00 2.25 1.25
C ASP A 96 12.79 2.40 -0.26
N LEU A 97 11.51 2.52 -0.67
CA LEU A 97 11.15 2.79 -2.07
C LEU A 97 11.53 4.20 -2.52
N ALA A 98 11.35 5.19 -1.65
CA ALA A 98 11.69 6.57 -1.95
C ALA A 98 13.21 6.77 -2.08
N GLU A 99 14.02 6.07 -1.29
CA GLU A 99 15.48 6.05 -1.40
C GLU A 99 15.95 5.48 -2.74
N GLY A 100 15.16 4.61 -3.37
CA GLY A 100 15.39 4.10 -4.72
C GLY A 100 15.10 5.08 -5.88
N GLN A 101 15.06 6.40 -5.61
CA GLN A 101 14.77 7.49 -6.57
C GLN A 101 13.32 7.51 -7.09
N ARG A 102 12.37 7.04 -6.31
CA ARG A 102 10.94 7.16 -6.61
C ARG A 102 10.30 8.22 -5.74
N LEU A 103 9.41 9.01 -6.32
CA LEU A 103 8.53 9.86 -5.55
C LEU A 103 7.40 9.01 -4.95
N VAL A 104 7.33 8.93 -3.64
CA VAL A 104 6.23 8.25 -2.95
C VAL A 104 5.33 9.30 -2.31
N GLY A 105 4.10 9.38 -2.77
CA GLY A 105 3.06 10.25 -2.20
C GLY A 105 2.07 9.43 -1.38
N ILE A 106 1.68 9.94 -0.21
CA ILE A 106 0.67 9.33 0.64
C ILE A 106 -0.50 10.31 0.77
N ILE A 107 -1.71 9.84 0.48
CA ILE A 107 -2.95 10.59 0.72
C ILE A 107 -3.61 9.96 1.94
N SER A 108 -3.77 10.70 3.03
CA SER A 108 -4.34 10.16 4.26
C SER A 108 -4.87 11.26 5.16
N HIS A 109 -5.86 10.90 5.97
CA HIS A 109 -6.39 11.74 7.04
C HIS A 109 -5.87 11.32 8.43
N VAL A 110 -5.02 10.30 8.52
CA VAL A 110 -4.46 9.78 9.78
C VAL A 110 -3.50 10.78 10.40
N GLY A 111 -3.80 11.19 11.65
CA GLY A 111 -3.05 12.21 12.38
C GLY A 111 -1.57 11.85 12.58
N GLU A 112 -1.30 10.60 12.91
CA GLU A 112 0.05 10.11 13.17
C GLU A 112 0.99 10.23 11.96
N LEU A 113 0.45 10.12 10.73
CA LEU A 113 1.24 10.33 9.50
C LEU A 113 1.68 11.78 9.34
N LYS A 114 0.88 12.74 9.84
CA LYS A 114 1.24 14.16 9.75
C LYS A 114 2.52 14.51 10.51
N ASP A 115 2.75 13.83 11.61
CA ASP A 115 3.90 14.12 12.47
C ASP A 115 5.17 13.41 12.00
N ARG A 116 5.02 12.34 11.22
CA ARG A 116 6.12 11.51 10.73
C ARG A 116 6.64 11.92 9.34
N ILE A 117 5.85 12.66 8.57
CA ILE A 117 6.20 13.07 7.20
C ILE A 117 6.50 14.57 7.17
N GLU A 118 7.73 14.94 6.80
CA GLU A 118 8.18 16.33 6.82
C GLU A 118 7.55 17.14 5.68
N ARG A 119 7.51 16.60 4.47
CA ARG A 119 6.98 17.31 3.29
C ARG A 119 5.51 17.00 3.10
N LYS A 120 4.67 18.00 3.20
CA LYS A 120 3.21 17.83 3.22
C LYS A 120 2.50 18.85 2.33
N ILE A 121 1.44 18.40 1.70
CA ILE A 121 0.43 19.27 1.09
C ILE A 121 -0.82 19.17 1.97
N ILE A 122 -1.15 20.25 2.67
CA ILE A 122 -2.29 20.32 3.56
C ILE A 122 -3.46 20.93 2.80
N VAL A 123 -4.55 20.17 2.69
CA VAL A 123 -5.80 20.64 2.07
C VAL A 123 -6.83 20.86 3.16
N THR A 124 -7.31 22.11 3.29
CA THR A 124 -8.31 22.50 4.28
C THR A 124 -9.55 23.08 3.63
N LYS A 125 -10.71 22.69 4.14
CA LYS A 125 -11.98 23.28 3.69
C LYS A 125 -12.12 24.68 4.29
N LYS A 126 -12.32 25.69 3.44
CA LYS A 126 -12.64 27.05 3.86
C LYS A 126 -14.07 27.43 3.51
N ARG A 127 -14.72 28.11 4.45
CA ARG A 127 -15.99 28.82 4.22
C ARG A 127 -15.71 30.31 4.18
N SER A 128 -16.21 30.99 3.17
CA SER A 128 -16.18 32.44 3.04
C SER A 128 -17.56 32.94 2.66
N SER A 129 -17.75 34.25 2.68
CA SER A 129 -18.99 34.90 2.18
C SER A 129 -19.26 34.63 0.69
N ALA A 130 -18.22 34.25 -0.07
CA ALA A 130 -18.32 33.90 -1.49
C ALA A 130 -18.63 32.40 -1.73
N GLY A 131 -18.72 31.57 -0.67
CA GLY A 131 -19.03 30.16 -0.78
C GLY A 131 -18.05 29.22 -0.04
N ILE A 132 -18.12 27.93 -0.38
CA ILE A 132 -17.26 26.89 0.19
C ILE A 132 -16.17 26.57 -0.83
N GLY A 133 -14.91 26.59 -0.40
CA GLY A 133 -13.75 26.25 -1.21
C GLY A 133 -12.71 25.45 -0.42
N SER A 134 -11.61 25.11 -1.08
CA SER A 134 -10.45 24.47 -0.46
C SER A 134 -9.25 25.41 -0.47
N GLN A 135 -8.47 25.36 0.59
CA GLN A 135 -7.17 26.03 0.66
C GLN A 135 -6.09 24.97 0.69
N VAL A 136 -5.04 25.16 -0.10
CA VAL A 136 -3.88 24.30 -0.19
C VAL A 136 -2.68 25.04 0.42
N GLN A 137 -1.93 24.34 1.27
CA GLN A 137 -0.68 24.83 1.85
C GLN A 137 0.38 23.76 1.68
N VAL A 138 1.55 24.14 1.17
CA VAL A 138 2.73 23.28 1.07
C VAL A 138 3.60 23.54 2.29
N VAL A 139 3.99 22.49 2.99
CA VAL A 139 4.82 22.50 4.20
C VAL A 139 6.02 21.56 3.98
N GLY A 140 7.18 21.99 4.40
CA GLY A 140 8.45 21.26 4.30
C GLY A 140 9.51 22.11 3.58
N ASN A 141 10.75 21.90 3.95
CA ASN A 141 11.93 22.51 3.31
C ASN A 141 12.30 21.76 2.04
#